data_2791016f7f0f3f59372ed0d8137455f5
#
_entry.id   2791016f7f0f3f59372ed0d8137455f5
#
_cell.length_a   1.000
_cell.length_b   1.000
_cell.length_c   1.000
_cell.angle_alpha   90.00
_cell.angle_beta   90.00
_cell.angle_gamma   90.00
#
_symmetry.space_group_name_H-M   'P 1'
#
loop_
_entity.id
_entity.type
_entity.pdbx_description
1 polymer ?
#
loop_
_entity_poly.entity_id
_entity_poly.type
_entity_poly.pdbx_seq_one_letter_code
_entity_poly.pdbx_strand_id
1 'polypeptide(L)'
;MQKFKVYPSHFSYDGPLNLTFPDEWDVKICKMACHDEESMTPDEIRHKISNPIGTAPLSELAKNRKEAVIMVDDLSRVTRAGLILPYVLDELNNSGISDEHIRILVGCGSHGHHWLEHLVKKVGGDSLERINVYTHSPWMNLVDLGKTSRGNSLKVNKEVMECDLKISIGSIDAHGSAGFSGGAKMIIPGIAGIDTICYMHRTIREKGGKAGLSNLTTNDCRFDMEEAARMVGLDFVLDAVWNGRYELIDLFCGDFVEAHRAGCERVSKAYATELRKDVDVAVSNVYSVGYAQYSLSKQSVKENGDIVVLNFNAMGMLIHRTFGRWGTDFGGPLFRLGSLTNSVSEGESATGGLKANGIIVVNPYPHSKSQEWRWQTKKIQWVKTWNAALEKLTERHGEGTKVAIYPTEGHQRTKEQLRIK
;
A
#
# COMPACT_ATOMS: atom_id res chain seq x y z
N MET A 1 -30.35 17.33 -0.83
CA MET A 1 -28.92 16.92 -0.69
C MET A 1 -28.75 15.47 -1.11
N GLN A 2 -28.00 15.24 -2.18
CA GLN A 2 -27.56 13.89 -2.59
C GLN A 2 -26.58 13.31 -1.56
N LYS A 3 -26.58 11.99 -1.36
CA LYS A 3 -25.70 11.33 -0.39
C LYS A 3 -24.94 10.17 -1.03
N PHE A 4 -23.64 10.13 -0.81
CA PHE A 4 -22.75 9.08 -1.30
C PHE A 4 -21.93 8.51 -0.14
N LYS A 5 -21.80 7.18 -0.07
CA LYS A 5 -21.01 6.49 0.95
C LYS A 5 -19.62 6.17 0.39
N VAL A 6 -18.57 6.50 1.16
CA VAL A 6 -17.19 6.08 0.89
C VAL A 6 -16.58 5.50 2.16
N TYR A 7 -15.65 4.56 2.04
CA TYR A 7 -14.97 3.93 3.16
C TYR A 7 -13.55 4.50 3.26
N PRO A 8 -13.28 5.48 4.15
CA PRO A 8 -11.99 6.17 4.14
C PRO A 8 -10.83 5.30 4.61
N SER A 9 -11.03 4.51 5.64
CA SER A 9 -10.05 3.54 6.15
C SER A 9 -10.70 2.69 7.24
N HIS A 10 -10.63 1.38 7.13
CA HIS A 10 -11.14 0.50 8.19
C HIS A 10 -10.20 0.39 9.41
N PHE A 11 -8.98 0.92 9.34
CA PHE A 11 -8.06 0.95 10.48
C PHE A 11 -8.19 2.21 11.34
N SER A 12 -8.75 3.28 10.83
CA SER A 12 -8.83 4.57 11.53
C SER A 12 -10.22 5.20 11.56
N TYR A 13 -11.18 4.60 10.88
CA TYR A 13 -12.53 5.14 10.80
C TYR A 13 -13.55 4.00 10.65
N ASP A 14 -14.45 3.89 11.61
CA ASP A 14 -15.45 2.83 11.61
C ASP A 14 -16.65 3.20 10.72
N GLY A 15 -16.89 2.37 9.72
CA GLY A 15 -18.00 2.51 8.79
C GLY A 15 -17.78 3.52 7.66
N PRO A 16 -18.84 3.80 6.90
CA PRO A 16 -18.75 4.72 5.78
C PRO A 16 -18.83 6.19 6.19
N LEU A 17 -18.03 7.02 5.55
CA LEU A 17 -18.21 8.46 5.54
C LEU A 17 -19.32 8.83 4.55
N ASN A 18 -20.30 9.62 4.98
CA ASN A 18 -21.35 10.14 4.12
C ASN A 18 -20.92 11.48 3.52
N LEU A 19 -20.71 11.50 2.21
CA LEU A 19 -20.49 12.72 1.45
C LEU A 19 -21.84 13.25 0.98
N THR A 20 -22.13 14.50 1.31
CA THR A 20 -23.37 15.19 0.91
C THR A 20 -23.05 16.26 -0.12
N PHE A 21 -23.96 16.43 -1.11
CA PHE A 21 -23.81 17.44 -2.15
C PHE A 21 -25.17 18.11 -2.42
N PRO A 22 -25.21 19.37 -2.90
CA PRO A 22 -26.41 20.00 -3.38
C PRO A 22 -27.13 19.16 -4.45
N ASP A 23 -28.47 19.19 -4.47
CA ASP A 23 -29.25 18.38 -5.42
C ASP A 23 -29.05 18.84 -6.88
N GLU A 24 -28.73 20.11 -7.07
CA GLU A 24 -28.46 20.74 -8.36
C GLU A 24 -27.06 20.45 -8.93
N TRP A 25 -26.19 19.74 -8.20
CA TRP A 25 -24.89 19.30 -8.69
C TRP A 25 -24.98 17.98 -9.44
N ASP A 26 -24.21 17.83 -10.52
CA ASP A 26 -24.08 16.58 -11.27
C ASP A 26 -22.97 15.72 -10.66
N VAL A 27 -23.32 14.85 -9.71
CA VAL A 27 -22.37 14.03 -8.93
C VAL A 27 -22.35 12.59 -9.43
N LYS A 28 -21.16 12.09 -9.78
CA LYS A 28 -20.96 10.70 -10.18
C LYS A 28 -19.89 10.04 -9.32
N ILE A 29 -20.22 8.88 -8.76
CA ILE A 29 -19.25 7.98 -8.12
C ILE A 29 -18.60 7.11 -9.20
N CYS A 30 -17.27 7.19 -9.32
CA CYS A 30 -16.47 6.46 -10.31
C CYS A 30 -15.84 5.24 -9.63
N LYS A 31 -16.55 4.11 -9.69
CA LYS A 31 -16.16 2.86 -9.04
C LYS A 31 -15.11 2.11 -9.88
N MET A 32 -14.21 1.39 -9.22
CA MET A 32 -13.41 0.34 -9.87
C MET A 32 -14.28 -0.87 -10.22
N ALA A 33 -13.85 -1.71 -11.14
CA ALA A 33 -14.66 -2.81 -11.64
C ALA A 33 -15.14 -3.79 -10.55
N CYS A 34 -14.28 -4.07 -9.55
CA CYS A 34 -14.61 -4.96 -8.43
C CYS A 34 -15.22 -4.25 -7.21
N HIS A 35 -15.65 -3.00 -7.33
CA HIS A 35 -16.06 -2.19 -6.18
C HIS A 35 -17.13 -2.84 -5.31
N ASP A 36 -18.12 -3.47 -5.94
CA ASP A 36 -19.28 -4.07 -5.28
C ASP A 36 -19.23 -5.62 -5.25
N GLU A 37 -18.10 -6.24 -5.63
CA GLU A 37 -17.94 -7.68 -5.55
C GLU A 37 -18.09 -8.15 -4.10
N GLU A 38 -18.67 -9.33 -3.91
CA GLU A 38 -18.88 -9.93 -2.58
C GLU A 38 -17.58 -10.44 -1.98
N SER A 39 -17.50 -10.44 -0.66
CA SER A 39 -16.35 -10.98 0.06
C SER A 39 -16.28 -12.50 -0.05
N MET A 40 -15.06 -13.03 -0.05
CA MET A 40 -14.80 -14.45 0.04
C MET A 40 -15.39 -15.05 1.32
N THR A 41 -15.95 -16.23 1.19
CA THR A 41 -16.37 -17.08 2.31
C THR A 41 -15.16 -17.77 2.97
N PRO A 42 -15.28 -18.22 4.22
CA PRO A 42 -14.26 -19.03 4.88
C PRO A 42 -13.78 -20.24 4.07
N ASP A 43 -14.70 -20.93 3.39
CA ASP A 43 -14.37 -22.12 2.60
C ASP A 43 -13.61 -21.76 1.33
N GLU A 44 -13.91 -20.63 0.69
CA GLU A 44 -13.14 -20.13 -0.45
C GLU A 44 -11.73 -19.74 -0.04
N ILE A 45 -11.55 -19.14 1.13
CA ILE A 45 -10.20 -18.80 1.65
C ILE A 45 -9.39 -20.11 1.88
N ARG A 46 -9.98 -21.10 2.56
CA ARG A 46 -9.31 -22.41 2.76
C ARG A 46 -8.99 -23.08 1.44
N HIS A 47 -9.91 -23.05 0.49
CA HIS A 47 -9.70 -23.62 -0.83
C HIS A 47 -8.48 -22.98 -1.55
N LYS A 48 -8.34 -21.66 -1.49
CA LYS A 48 -7.19 -20.95 -2.10
C LYS A 48 -5.87 -21.33 -1.43
N ILE A 49 -5.84 -21.48 -0.12
CA ILE A 49 -4.62 -21.87 0.63
C ILE A 49 -4.23 -23.31 0.32
N SER A 50 -5.21 -24.21 0.21
CA SER A 50 -4.99 -25.63 -0.06
C SER A 50 -4.67 -25.95 -1.53
N ASN A 51 -4.95 -25.01 -2.45
CA ASN A 51 -4.70 -25.16 -3.89
C ASN A 51 -3.80 -24.02 -4.41
N PRO A 52 -2.54 -23.97 -3.99
CA PRO A 52 -1.63 -22.88 -4.34
C PRO A 52 -1.17 -22.96 -5.81
N ILE A 53 -0.65 -21.84 -6.29
CA ILE A 53 -0.10 -21.68 -7.63
C ILE A 53 1.43 -21.83 -7.55
N GLY A 54 2.00 -22.69 -8.37
CA GLY A 54 3.45 -22.79 -8.59
C GLY A 54 4.26 -23.41 -7.44
N THR A 55 3.62 -23.96 -6.40
CA THR A 55 4.29 -24.64 -5.29
C THR A 55 3.38 -25.70 -4.65
N ALA A 56 3.92 -26.48 -3.72
CA ALA A 56 3.15 -27.43 -2.91
C ALA A 56 2.22 -26.71 -1.92
N PRO A 57 1.14 -27.34 -1.44
CA PRO A 57 0.31 -26.82 -0.38
C PRO A 57 1.11 -26.46 0.89
N LEU A 58 0.64 -25.46 1.63
CA LEU A 58 1.32 -24.99 2.84
C LEU A 58 1.52 -26.12 3.85
N SER A 59 0.52 -27.02 3.99
CA SER A 59 0.60 -28.21 4.84
C SER A 59 1.72 -29.18 4.44
N GLU A 60 2.09 -29.23 3.16
CA GLU A 60 3.23 -30.04 2.73
C GLU A 60 4.56 -29.33 2.93
N LEU A 61 4.63 -28.03 2.65
CA LEU A 61 5.82 -27.22 2.91
C LEU A 61 6.17 -27.18 4.39
N ALA A 62 5.19 -27.22 5.29
CA ALA A 62 5.37 -27.23 6.73
C ALA A 62 5.89 -28.57 7.31
N LYS A 63 5.77 -29.69 6.55
CA LYS A 63 6.26 -31.00 7.02
C LYS A 63 7.76 -30.96 7.33
N ASN A 64 8.11 -31.44 8.54
CA ASN A 64 9.49 -31.47 9.04
C ASN A 64 10.13 -30.09 9.27
N ARG A 65 9.38 -28.99 9.15
CA ARG A 65 9.82 -27.66 9.57
C ARG A 65 9.60 -27.50 11.08
N LYS A 66 10.39 -26.63 11.70
CA LYS A 66 10.38 -26.40 13.15
C LYS A 66 9.91 -25.02 13.54
N GLU A 67 10.35 -24.01 12.81
CA GLU A 67 10.11 -22.60 13.10
C GLU A 67 9.51 -21.92 11.89
N ALA A 68 8.36 -21.28 12.03
CA ALA A 68 7.72 -20.53 10.97
C ALA A 68 7.70 -19.03 11.27
N VAL A 69 7.92 -18.21 10.23
CA VAL A 69 7.67 -16.78 10.28
C VAL A 69 6.62 -16.39 9.25
N ILE A 70 5.61 -15.65 9.70
CA ILE A 70 4.58 -15.05 8.86
C ILE A 70 4.85 -13.54 8.78
N MET A 71 5.33 -13.09 7.63
CA MET A 71 5.56 -11.68 7.37
C MET A 71 4.28 -11.03 6.88
N VAL A 72 3.87 -9.92 7.51
CA VAL A 72 2.68 -9.14 7.09
C VAL A 72 3.10 -7.72 6.73
N ASP A 73 2.44 -7.10 5.77
CA ASP A 73 2.67 -5.71 5.45
C ASP A 73 2.15 -4.76 6.54
N ASP A 74 2.61 -3.53 6.54
CA ASP A 74 2.27 -2.52 7.55
C ASP A 74 0.89 -1.84 7.29
N LEU A 75 0.47 -0.95 8.19
CA LEU A 75 -0.80 -0.21 8.07
C LEU A 75 -0.84 0.79 6.91
N SER A 76 0.26 1.00 6.19
CA SER A 76 0.23 1.75 4.93
C SER A 76 -0.45 0.97 3.79
N ARG A 77 -0.77 -0.30 4.03
CA ARG A 77 -1.50 -1.18 3.11
C ARG A 77 -2.83 -1.61 3.72
N VAL A 78 -3.83 -1.76 2.85
CA VAL A 78 -5.20 -2.13 3.24
C VAL A 78 -5.33 -3.55 3.76
N THR A 79 -4.29 -4.37 3.62
CA THR A 79 -4.30 -5.78 3.99
C THR A 79 -4.79 -6.00 5.41
N ARG A 80 -5.93 -6.62 5.56
CA ARG A 80 -6.50 -7.06 6.83
C ARG A 80 -5.99 -8.47 7.11
N ALA A 81 -4.71 -8.59 7.49
CA ALA A 81 -4.06 -9.88 7.69
C ALA A 81 -4.79 -10.77 8.70
N GLY A 82 -5.45 -10.16 9.69
CA GLY A 82 -6.28 -10.88 10.67
C GLY A 82 -7.46 -11.65 10.07
N LEU A 83 -7.87 -11.38 8.83
CA LEU A 83 -8.88 -12.20 8.12
C LEU A 83 -8.29 -13.46 7.49
N ILE A 84 -6.97 -13.53 7.32
CA ILE A 84 -6.27 -14.62 6.63
C ILE A 84 -5.46 -15.46 7.63
N LEU A 85 -4.88 -14.82 8.63
CA LEU A 85 -4.01 -15.44 9.63
C LEU A 85 -4.61 -16.68 10.31
N PRO A 86 -5.89 -16.70 10.75
CA PRO A 86 -6.46 -17.88 11.40
C PRO A 86 -6.33 -19.16 10.54
N TYR A 87 -6.55 -19.05 9.24
CA TYR A 87 -6.45 -20.19 8.31
C TYR A 87 -5.01 -20.65 8.10
N VAL A 88 -4.05 -19.71 8.06
CA VAL A 88 -2.62 -20.03 7.96
C VAL A 88 -2.14 -20.69 9.24
N LEU A 89 -2.53 -20.19 10.40
CA LEU A 89 -2.20 -20.77 11.69
C LEU A 89 -2.76 -22.19 11.85
N ASP A 90 -4.02 -22.41 11.43
CA ASP A 90 -4.64 -23.74 11.42
C ASP A 90 -3.85 -24.73 10.55
N GLU A 91 -3.42 -24.33 9.34
CA GLU A 91 -2.61 -25.18 8.45
C GLU A 91 -1.26 -25.54 9.08
N LEU A 92 -0.59 -24.56 9.72
CA LEU A 92 0.69 -24.78 10.39
C LEU A 92 0.54 -25.70 11.62
N ASN A 93 -0.45 -25.47 12.48
CA ASN A 93 -0.72 -26.29 13.64
C ASN A 93 -1.08 -27.73 13.24
N ASN A 94 -1.94 -27.91 12.24
CA ASN A 94 -2.31 -29.23 11.71
C ASN A 94 -1.11 -29.98 11.08
N SER A 95 -0.08 -29.24 10.68
CA SER A 95 1.17 -29.79 10.13
C SER A 95 2.24 -30.03 11.19
N GLY A 96 1.96 -29.73 12.48
CA GLY A 96 2.81 -30.02 13.62
C GLY A 96 3.70 -28.86 14.08
N ILE A 97 3.52 -27.65 13.56
CA ILE A 97 4.19 -26.43 14.05
C ILE A 97 3.25 -25.74 15.04
N SER A 98 3.54 -25.83 16.33
CA SER A 98 2.71 -25.20 17.37
C SER A 98 2.96 -23.69 17.48
N ASP A 99 2.05 -22.99 18.16
CA ASP A 99 2.03 -21.52 18.23
C ASP A 99 3.33 -20.92 18.77
N GLU A 100 3.98 -21.58 19.71
CA GLU A 100 5.28 -21.14 20.28
C GLU A 100 6.44 -21.18 19.28
N HIS A 101 6.28 -21.90 18.17
CA HIS A 101 7.23 -22.01 17.07
C HIS A 101 6.83 -21.15 15.86
N ILE A 102 5.82 -20.30 16.00
CA ILE A 102 5.37 -19.36 14.97
C ILE A 102 5.64 -17.93 15.45
N ARG A 103 6.12 -17.09 14.54
CA ARG A 103 6.26 -15.64 14.77
C ARG A 103 5.57 -14.87 13.65
N ILE A 104 5.00 -13.74 14.01
CA ILE A 104 4.47 -12.76 13.02
C ILE A 104 5.43 -11.56 13.00
N LEU A 105 5.89 -11.18 11.82
CA LEU A 105 6.75 -10.01 11.62
C LEU A 105 6.06 -8.99 10.73
N VAL A 106 5.83 -7.78 11.27
CA VAL A 106 5.30 -6.67 10.48
C VAL A 106 6.42 -6.04 9.66
N GLY A 107 6.36 -6.22 8.35
CA GLY A 107 7.33 -5.71 7.38
C GLY A 107 7.07 -4.25 7.03
N CYS A 108 7.53 -3.32 7.86
CA CYS A 108 7.31 -1.89 7.68
C CYS A 108 8.37 -1.19 6.79
N GLY A 109 9.40 -1.91 6.35
CA GLY A 109 10.45 -1.34 5.50
C GLY A 109 11.05 -0.07 6.10
N SER A 110 11.00 1.02 5.33
CA SER A 110 11.47 2.34 5.75
C SER A 110 10.40 3.22 6.43
N HIS A 111 9.24 2.68 6.73
CA HIS A 111 8.17 3.37 7.49
C HIS A 111 8.48 3.38 9.00
N GLY A 112 7.60 3.83 9.84
CA GLY A 112 7.80 3.82 11.30
C GLY A 112 7.39 2.49 11.93
N HIS A 113 7.72 2.32 13.21
CA HIS A 113 7.24 1.20 14.01
C HIS A 113 5.73 1.29 14.28
N HIS A 114 5.12 0.14 14.58
CA HIS A 114 3.73 0.05 14.99
C HIS A 114 3.60 -0.08 16.51
N TRP A 115 2.57 0.57 17.04
CA TRP A 115 2.13 0.44 18.42
C TRP A 115 1.18 -0.77 18.57
N LEU A 116 0.92 -1.20 19.80
CA LEU A 116 0.06 -2.35 20.08
C LEU A 116 -1.33 -2.25 19.41
N GLU A 117 -1.98 -1.10 19.50
CA GLU A 117 -3.28 -0.86 18.86
C GLU A 117 -3.25 -0.96 17.34
N HIS A 118 -2.09 -0.67 16.73
CA HIS A 118 -1.87 -0.89 15.31
C HIS A 118 -1.72 -2.37 14.97
N LEU A 119 -1.04 -3.13 15.84
CA LEU A 119 -0.86 -4.57 15.68
C LEU A 119 -2.20 -5.30 15.78
N VAL A 120 -3.04 -4.95 16.78
CA VAL A 120 -4.40 -5.50 16.92
C VAL A 120 -5.21 -5.28 15.65
N LYS A 121 -5.18 -4.07 15.09
CA LYS A 121 -5.91 -3.74 13.86
C LYS A 121 -5.41 -4.50 12.64
N LYS A 122 -4.12 -4.80 12.58
CA LYS A 122 -3.46 -5.45 11.44
C LYS A 122 -3.62 -6.96 11.45
N VAL A 123 -3.29 -7.60 12.57
CA VAL A 123 -3.22 -9.05 12.69
C VAL A 123 -4.44 -9.67 13.38
N GLY A 124 -5.29 -8.86 13.99
CA GLY A 124 -6.43 -9.31 14.79
C GLY A 124 -6.04 -9.63 16.23
N GLY A 125 -6.99 -9.47 17.15
CA GLY A 125 -6.79 -9.72 18.58
C GLY A 125 -6.40 -11.17 18.87
N ASP A 126 -7.17 -12.11 18.31
CA ASP A 126 -6.97 -13.56 18.54
C ASP A 126 -5.56 -14.02 18.12
N SER A 127 -5.07 -13.54 16.97
CA SER A 127 -3.71 -13.87 16.52
C SER A 127 -2.65 -13.24 17.42
N LEU A 128 -2.89 -12.03 17.92
CA LEU A 128 -1.96 -11.33 18.82
C LEU A 128 -1.89 -11.99 20.21
N GLU A 129 -2.99 -12.57 20.69
CA GLU A 129 -3.02 -13.32 21.95
C GLU A 129 -2.27 -14.66 21.87
N ARG A 130 -2.23 -15.28 20.69
CA ARG A 130 -1.62 -16.59 20.44
C ARG A 130 -0.15 -16.49 20.06
N ILE A 131 0.20 -15.54 19.20
CA ILE A 131 1.49 -15.50 18.50
C ILE A 131 2.27 -14.24 18.86
N ASN A 132 3.57 -14.38 19.05
CA ASN A 132 4.46 -13.22 19.20
C ASN A 132 4.53 -12.41 17.93
N VAL A 133 4.21 -11.11 18.03
CA VAL A 133 4.22 -10.17 16.92
C VAL A 133 5.34 -9.16 17.08
N TYR A 134 6.21 -9.10 16.09
CA TYR A 134 7.36 -8.19 16.02
C TYR A 134 7.18 -7.16 14.94
N THR A 135 7.77 -5.98 15.12
CA THR A 135 7.87 -4.96 14.07
C THR A 135 9.30 -4.89 13.55
N HIS A 136 9.47 -4.97 12.24
CA HIS A 136 10.78 -4.86 11.60
C HIS A 136 11.44 -3.50 11.87
N SER A 137 12.75 -3.50 12.08
CA SER A 137 13.59 -2.30 12.09
C SER A 137 14.59 -2.35 10.94
N PRO A 138 14.60 -1.35 10.02
CA PRO A 138 15.58 -1.32 8.94
C PRO A 138 17.00 -0.94 9.40
N TRP A 139 17.21 -0.72 10.70
CA TRP A 139 18.46 -0.25 11.27
C TRP A 139 19.18 -1.27 12.12
N MET A 140 18.47 -2.25 12.67
CA MET A 140 19.02 -3.20 13.63
C MET A 140 18.42 -4.59 13.44
N ASN A 141 19.02 -5.58 14.08
CA ASN A 141 18.66 -7.00 13.99
C ASN A 141 18.66 -7.49 12.53
N LEU A 142 19.73 -7.19 11.80
CA LEU A 142 19.91 -7.52 10.39
C LEU A 142 21.04 -8.53 10.21
N VAL A 143 20.90 -9.40 9.21
CA VAL A 143 21.94 -10.30 8.72
C VAL A 143 22.24 -9.95 7.25
N ASP A 144 23.52 -10.02 6.88
CA ASP A 144 23.99 -9.78 5.52
C ASP A 144 24.02 -11.11 4.74
N LEU A 145 23.28 -11.19 3.64
CA LEU A 145 23.20 -12.35 2.76
C LEU A 145 24.06 -12.20 1.50
N GLY A 146 24.92 -11.17 1.44
CA GLY A 146 25.73 -10.86 0.26
C GLY A 146 25.03 -9.90 -0.70
N LYS A 147 25.26 -10.04 -2.00
CA LYS A 147 24.76 -9.10 -3.01
C LYS A 147 23.90 -9.82 -4.05
N THR A 148 22.83 -9.17 -4.48
CA THR A 148 22.11 -9.57 -5.68
C THR A 148 22.96 -9.38 -6.93
N SER A 149 22.58 -10.00 -8.04
CA SER A 149 23.24 -9.84 -9.34
C SER A 149 23.27 -8.38 -9.84
N ARG A 150 22.33 -7.56 -9.31
CA ARG A 150 22.26 -6.11 -9.57
C ARG A 150 23.15 -5.29 -8.64
N GLY A 151 23.89 -5.94 -7.75
CA GLY A 151 24.85 -5.34 -6.84
C GLY A 151 24.23 -4.71 -5.59
N ASN A 152 22.98 -5.00 -5.28
CA ASN A 152 22.31 -4.60 -4.04
C ASN A 152 22.82 -5.46 -2.88
N SER A 153 23.43 -4.86 -1.86
CA SER A 153 23.82 -5.57 -0.63
C SER A 153 22.57 -5.93 0.17
N LEU A 154 22.28 -7.23 0.24
CA LEU A 154 21.05 -7.74 0.84
C LEU A 154 21.20 -7.94 2.35
N LYS A 155 20.74 -6.98 3.12
CA LYS A 155 20.59 -7.11 4.57
C LYS A 155 19.11 -7.25 4.89
N VAL A 156 18.76 -8.28 5.66
CA VAL A 156 17.37 -8.59 6.03
C VAL A 156 17.23 -8.88 7.51
N ASN A 157 16.02 -8.85 8.00
CA ASN A 157 15.71 -9.13 9.40
C ASN A 157 16.20 -10.52 9.80
N LYS A 158 16.95 -10.58 10.92
CA LYS A 158 17.57 -11.80 11.43
C LYS A 158 16.54 -12.84 11.86
N GLU A 159 15.42 -12.42 12.50
CA GLU A 159 14.36 -13.33 12.93
C GLU A 159 13.76 -14.15 11.78
N VAL A 160 13.69 -13.55 10.58
CA VAL A 160 13.23 -14.26 9.38
C VAL A 160 14.21 -15.35 8.97
N MET A 161 15.52 -15.10 9.13
CA MET A 161 16.55 -16.07 8.75
C MET A 161 16.72 -17.20 9.77
N GLU A 162 16.26 -17.01 11.00
CA GLU A 162 16.23 -18.04 12.04
C GLU A 162 15.08 -19.04 11.87
N CYS A 163 14.08 -18.72 11.05
CA CYS A 163 12.97 -19.62 10.75
C CYS A 163 13.26 -20.43 9.49
N ASP A 164 12.86 -21.70 9.50
CA ASP A 164 13.04 -22.61 8.36
C ASP A 164 11.82 -22.65 7.41
N LEU A 165 10.68 -22.05 7.81
CA LEU A 165 9.50 -21.83 6.95
C LEU A 165 9.14 -20.33 6.92
N LYS A 166 9.10 -19.76 5.73
CA LYS A 166 8.91 -18.32 5.51
C LYS A 166 7.69 -18.04 4.65
N ILE A 167 6.69 -17.40 5.25
CA ILE A 167 5.39 -17.10 4.65
C ILE A 167 5.20 -15.59 4.61
N SER A 168 4.55 -15.06 3.57
CA SER A 168 4.15 -13.66 3.56
C SER A 168 2.67 -13.48 3.25
N ILE A 169 2.03 -12.52 3.93
CA ILE A 169 0.66 -12.06 3.66
C ILE A 169 0.72 -10.59 3.27
N GLY A 170 0.23 -10.26 2.08
CA GLY A 170 0.23 -8.91 1.55
C GLY A 170 -0.95 -8.63 0.64
N SER A 171 -0.89 -7.50 -0.06
CA SER A 171 -1.89 -7.09 -1.06
C SER A 171 -1.25 -6.71 -2.38
N ILE A 172 -1.97 -6.94 -3.46
CA ILE A 172 -1.54 -6.54 -4.79
C ILE A 172 -2.18 -5.20 -5.17
N ASP A 173 -1.31 -4.22 -5.44
CA ASP A 173 -1.68 -2.90 -5.97
C ASP A 173 -0.68 -2.45 -7.02
N ALA A 174 -1.11 -1.65 -7.97
CA ALA A 174 -0.20 -1.04 -8.93
C ALA A 174 0.81 -0.11 -8.24
N HIS A 175 2.11 -0.31 -8.50
CA HIS A 175 3.20 0.34 -7.78
C HIS A 175 4.26 0.94 -8.70
N GLY A 176 4.64 2.19 -8.46
CA GLY A 176 5.52 2.95 -9.34
C GLY A 176 6.95 2.42 -9.49
N SER A 177 7.50 1.72 -8.50
CA SER A 177 8.85 1.12 -8.59
C SER A 177 8.79 -0.36 -8.89
N ALA A 178 7.92 -1.11 -8.22
CA ALA A 178 7.87 -2.58 -8.28
C ALA A 178 6.92 -3.13 -9.37
N GLY A 179 6.29 -2.27 -10.16
CA GLY A 179 5.19 -2.68 -11.04
C GLY A 179 3.89 -2.87 -10.27
N PHE A 180 3.88 -3.84 -9.38
CA PHE A 180 2.82 -4.11 -8.40
C PHE A 180 3.42 -4.37 -7.01
N SER A 181 2.62 -4.17 -5.94
CA SER A 181 2.96 -4.66 -4.59
C SER A 181 2.69 -6.17 -4.49
N GLY A 182 2.91 -6.75 -3.32
CA GLY A 182 2.79 -8.20 -3.12
C GLY A 182 4.02 -8.99 -3.57
N GLY A 183 3.95 -10.31 -3.41
CA GLY A 183 5.03 -11.24 -3.74
C GLY A 183 6.33 -10.91 -3.04
N ALA A 184 7.43 -10.99 -3.77
CA ALA A 184 8.78 -10.71 -3.30
C ALA A 184 8.98 -9.31 -2.67
N LYS A 185 8.03 -8.38 -2.82
CA LYS A 185 8.10 -7.04 -2.23
C LYS A 185 8.06 -7.06 -0.70
N MET A 186 7.60 -8.14 -0.08
CA MET A 186 7.73 -8.34 1.36
C MET A 186 9.19 -8.40 1.81
N ILE A 187 10.07 -8.91 0.98
CA ILE A 187 11.52 -8.97 1.29
C ILE A 187 12.17 -7.59 1.13
N ILE A 188 12.06 -6.99 -0.07
CA ILE A 188 12.53 -5.62 -0.30
C ILE A 188 11.32 -4.76 -0.74
N PRO A 189 10.93 -3.75 0.06
CA PRO A 189 11.56 -3.19 1.25
C PRO A 189 11.11 -3.79 2.59
N GLY A 190 10.08 -4.66 2.64
CA GLY A 190 9.34 -5.00 3.85
C GLY A 190 10.20 -5.33 5.06
N ILE A 191 11.16 -6.24 4.92
CA ILE A 191 12.04 -6.72 6.00
C ILE A 191 13.52 -6.39 5.78
N ALA A 192 13.82 -5.52 4.80
CA ALA A 192 15.19 -5.21 4.43
C ALA A 192 15.80 -4.05 5.24
N GLY A 193 17.13 -4.04 5.31
CA GLY A 193 17.90 -2.94 5.88
C GLY A 193 17.82 -1.67 5.04
N ILE A 194 18.03 -0.51 5.67
CA ILE A 194 17.83 0.79 5.01
C ILE A 194 18.71 0.97 3.77
N ASP A 195 19.97 0.49 3.81
CA ASP A 195 20.87 0.60 2.68
C ASP A 195 20.39 -0.22 1.47
N THR A 196 19.86 -1.44 1.73
CA THR A 196 19.23 -2.32 0.73
C THR A 196 18.01 -1.63 0.11
N ILE A 197 17.17 -1.01 0.96
CA ILE A 197 15.99 -0.27 0.53
C ILE A 197 16.37 0.94 -0.35
N CYS A 198 17.35 1.73 0.09
CA CYS A 198 17.82 2.90 -0.66
C CYS A 198 18.39 2.51 -2.02
N TYR A 199 19.18 1.42 -2.06
CA TYR A 199 19.76 0.92 -3.31
C TYR A 199 18.66 0.56 -4.32
N MET A 200 17.66 -0.22 -3.91
CA MET A 200 16.56 -0.61 -4.77
C MET A 200 15.74 0.60 -5.26
N HIS A 201 15.41 1.53 -4.38
CA HIS A 201 14.58 2.68 -4.76
C HIS A 201 15.29 3.68 -5.66
N ARG A 202 16.61 3.77 -5.60
CA ARG A 202 17.40 4.82 -6.25
C ARG A 202 18.47 4.28 -7.18
N THR A 203 19.44 3.54 -6.62
CA THR A 203 20.68 3.22 -7.33
C THR A 203 20.46 2.37 -8.57
N ILE A 204 19.45 1.47 -8.54
CA ILE A 204 19.08 0.68 -9.71
C ILE A 204 18.70 1.62 -10.87
N ARG A 205 17.87 2.62 -10.63
CA ARG A 205 17.43 3.58 -11.65
C ARG A 205 18.53 4.53 -12.09
N GLU A 206 19.36 4.99 -11.16
CA GLU A 206 20.52 5.83 -11.48
C GLU A 206 21.54 5.13 -12.37
N LYS A 207 21.63 3.81 -12.26
CA LYS A 207 22.45 2.96 -13.14
C LYS A 207 21.76 2.58 -14.45
N GLY A 208 20.63 3.20 -14.79
CA GLY A 208 19.90 2.97 -16.02
C GLY A 208 18.90 1.81 -15.96
N GLY A 209 18.67 1.23 -14.78
CA GLY A 209 17.71 0.17 -14.59
C GLY A 209 16.26 0.67 -14.76
N LYS A 210 15.45 -0.20 -15.31
CA LYS A 210 14.03 0.07 -15.59
C LYS A 210 13.17 -0.17 -14.36
N ALA A 211 12.15 0.64 -14.22
CA ALA A 211 11.07 0.49 -13.24
C ALA A 211 9.77 1.03 -13.86
N GLY A 212 8.67 1.00 -13.15
CA GLY A 212 7.45 1.65 -13.62
C GLY A 212 6.18 0.96 -13.16
N LEU A 213 5.10 1.71 -13.19
CA LEU A 213 3.77 1.24 -12.87
C LEU A 213 3.38 0.10 -13.81
N SER A 214 2.86 -0.98 -13.25
CA SER A 214 2.42 -2.19 -13.96
C SER A 214 3.48 -2.84 -14.87
N ASN A 215 4.76 -2.48 -14.71
CA ASN A 215 5.86 -3.10 -15.42
C ASN A 215 6.35 -4.33 -14.67
N LEU A 216 6.14 -5.51 -15.24
CA LEU A 216 6.58 -6.81 -14.69
C LEU A 216 7.64 -7.50 -15.55
N THR A 217 7.77 -7.13 -16.84
CA THR A 217 8.60 -7.87 -17.80
C THR A 217 9.99 -7.28 -18.00
N THR A 218 10.17 -6.00 -17.67
CA THR A 218 11.46 -5.29 -17.82
C THR A 218 11.82 -4.46 -16.59
N ASN A 219 11.28 -4.82 -15.42
CA ASN A 219 11.41 -4.05 -14.18
C ASN A 219 12.59 -4.57 -13.34
N ASP A 220 13.73 -3.90 -13.41
CA ASP A 220 14.93 -4.28 -12.66
C ASP A 220 14.74 -4.21 -11.14
N CYS A 221 13.91 -3.28 -10.64
CA CYS A 221 13.57 -3.24 -9.21
C CYS A 221 12.78 -4.49 -8.80
N ARG A 222 11.85 -4.96 -9.63
CA ARG A 222 11.08 -6.20 -9.37
C ARG A 222 12.00 -7.43 -9.41
N PHE A 223 12.87 -7.51 -10.38
CA PHE A 223 13.80 -8.63 -10.49
C PHE A 223 14.80 -8.69 -9.33
N ASP A 224 15.25 -7.53 -8.82
CA ASP A 224 16.09 -7.45 -7.61
C ASP A 224 15.35 -7.98 -6.38
N MET A 225 14.05 -7.63 -6.23
CA MET A 225 13.19 -8.16 -5.15
C MET A 225 13.00 -9.67 -5.25
N GLU A 226 12.78 -10.20 -6.45
CA GLU A 226 12.57 -11.63 -6.68
C GLU A 226 13.86 -12.44 -6.45
N GLU A 227 15.01 -11.91 -6.83
CA GLU A 227 16.31 -12.50 -6.51
C GLU A 227 16.54 -12.50 -5.00
N ALA A 228 16.28 -11.39 -4.33
CA ALA A 228 16.38 -11.29 -2.87
C ALA A 228 15.44 -12.29 -2.17
N ALA A 229 14.22 -12.48 -2.68
CA ALA A 229 13.28 -13.45 -2.13
C ALA A 229 13.80 -14.90 -2.24
N ARG A 230 14.47 -15.25 -3.36
CA ARG A 230 15.15 -16.54 -3.50
C ARG A 230 16.32 -16.68 -2.52
N MET A 231 17.13 -15.63 -2.35
CA MET A 231 18.25 -15.64 -1.40
C MET A 231 17.80 -15.81 0.05
N VAL A 232 16.65 -15.23 0.43
CA VAL A 232 16.03 -15.37 1.74
C VAL A 232 15.38 -16.74 1.92
N GLY A 233 14.94 -17.36 0.83
CA GLY A 233 14.16 -18.61 0.85
C GLY A 233 12.69 -18.34 1.24
N LEU A 234 12.03 -17.38 0.58
CA LEU A 234 10.58 -17.16 0.75
C LEU A 234 9.83 -18.36 0.17
N ASP A 235 9.12 -19.11 1.02
CA ASP A 235 8.49 -20.40 0.64
C ASP A 235 7.07 -20.22 0.10
N PHE A 236 6.29 -19.28 0.66
CA PHE A 236 4.87 -19.16 0.35
C PHE A 236 4.36 -17.73 0.49
N VAL A 237 3.54 -17.29 -0.45
CA VAL A 237 2.87 -15.98 -0.38
C VAL A 237 1.35 -16.12 -0.36
N LEU A 238 0.69 -15.18 0.29
CA LEU A 238 -0.75 -14.97 0.25
C LEU A 238 -1.00 -13.50 -0.11
N ASP A 239 -1.31 -13.26 -1.37
CA ASP A 239 -1.51 -11.92 -1.93
C ASP A 239 -3.00 -11.63 -2.11
N ALA A 240 -3.54 -10.73 -1.31
CA ALA A 240 -4.96 -10.40 -1.23
C ALA A 240 -5.40 -9.32 -2.22
N VAL A 241 -6.65 -9.41 -2.67
CA VAL A 241 -7.36 -8.40 -3.49
C VAL A 241 -8.61 -7.94 -2.76
N TRP A 242 -8.90 -6.64 -2.78
CA TRP A 242 -9.90 -5.98 -1.98
C TRP A 242 -10.96 -5.27 -2.83
N ASN A 243 -12.22 -5.27 -2.38
CA ASN A 243 -13.30 -4.50 -3.00
C ASN A 243 -13.33 -3.02 -2.52
N GLY A 244 -14.36 -2.28 -2.92
CA GLY A 244 -14.53 -0.86 -2.54
C GLY A 244 -14.85 -0.63 -1.06
N ARG A 245 -15.13 -1.69 -0.30
CA ARG A 245 -15.36 -1.66 1.15
C ARG A 245 -14.18 -2.23 1.94
N TYR A 246 -13.07 -2.54 1.26
CA TYR A 246 -11.89 -3.22 1.83
C TYR A 246 -12.23 -4.60 2.41
N GLU A 247 -13.14 -5.33 1.76
CA GLU A 247 -13.43 -6.73 2.02
C GLU A 247 -12.59 -7.60 1.09
N LEU A 248 -12.14 -8.76 1.58
CA LEU A 248 -11.32 -9.71 0.82
C LEU A 248 -12.17 -10.38 -0.26
N ILE A 249 -11.85 -10.17 -1.53
CA ILE A 249 -12.60 -10.69 -2.68
C ILE A 249 -11.84 -11.74 -3.48
N ASP A 250 -10.53 -11.81 -3.34
CA ASP A 250 -9.70 -12.84 -3.95
C ASP A 250 -8.38 -12.99 -3.19
N LEU A 251 -7.78 -14.18 -3.29
CA LEU A 251 -6.52 -14.52 -2.62
C LEU A 251 -5.66 -15.38 -3.52
N PHE A 252 -4.43 -14.95 -3.77
CA PHE A 252 -3.45 -15.65 -4.59
C PHE A 252 -2.37 -16.25 -3.70
N CYS A 253 -2.41 -17.56 -3.53
CA CYS A 253 -1.52 -18.31 -2.67
C CYS A 253 -0.50 -19.11 -3.47
N GLY A 254 0.74 -19.20 -2.97
CA GLY A 254 1.74 -20.08 -3.59
C GLY A 254 3.12 -19.46 -3.80
N ASP A 255 3.74 -19.75 -4.94
CA ASP A 255 5.05 -19.20 -5.31
C ASP A 255 5.01 -17.67 -5.47
N PHE A 256 6.01 -16.99 -4.94
CA PHE A 256 6.06 -15.52 -4.90
C PHE A 256 6.21 -14.85 -6.28
N VAL A 257 6.45 -15.62 -7.35
CA VAL A 257 6.43 -15.13 -8.73
C VAL A 257 5.13 -15.53 -9.40
N GLU A 258 4.80 -16.83 -9.44
CA GLU A 258 3.66 -17.33 -10.20
C GLU A 258 2.31 -16.91 -9.64
N ALA A 259 2.09 -17.06 -8.32
CA ALA A 259 0.87 -16.61 -7.65
C ALA A 259 0.74 -15.09 -7.73
N HIS A 260 1.85 -14.36 -7.52
CA HIS A 260 1.85 -12.91 -7.67
C HIS A 260 1.49 -12.47 -9.09
N ARG A 261 2.00 -13.10 -10.14
CA ARG A 261 1.65 -12.76 -11.54
C ARG A 261 0.16 -12.98 -11.82
N ALA A 262 -0.39 -14.11 -11.36
CA ALA A 262 -1.84 -14.38 -11.47
C ALA A 262 -2.67 -13.29 -10.75
N GLY A 263 -2.26 -12.90 -9.57
CA GLY A 263 -2.90 -11.81 -8.83
C GLY A 263 -2.77 -10.44 -9.53
N CYS A 264 -1.64 -10.14 -10.15
CA CYS A 264 -1.47 -8.91 -10.94
C CYS A 264 -2.42 -8.86 -12.15
N GLU A 265 -2.64 -9.98 -12.83
CA GLU A 265 -3.63 -10.09 -13.91
C GLU A 265 -5.06 -9.83 -13.41
N ARG A 266 -5.40 -10.38 -12.24
CA ARG A 266 -6.69 -10.12 -11.58
C ARG A 266 -6.86 -8.63 -11.26
N VAL A 267 -5.88 -8.03 -10.58
CA VAL A 267 -5.88 -6.63 -10.18
C VAL A 267 -5.92 -5.69 -11.38
N SER A 268 -5.25 -6.02 -12.48
CA SER A 268 -5.26 -5.20 -13.70
C SER A 268 -6.67 -5.00 -14.28
N LYS A 269 -7.58 -5.93 -14.02
CA LYS A 269 -8.99 -5.88 -14.42
C LYS A 269 -9.86 -5.30 -13.29
N ALA A 270 -9.65 -5.77 -12.06
CA ALA A 270 -10.45 -5.47 -10.90
C ALA A 270 -10.41 -3.98 -10.50
N TYR A 271 -9.22 -3.37 -10.51
CA TYR A 271 -9.02 -1.99 -10.07
C TYR A 271 -9.17 -0.97 -11.20
N ALA A 272 -9.50 -1.43 -12.41
CA ALA A 272 -9.74 -0.57 -13.56
C ALA A 272 -10.93 0.35 -13.32
N THR A 273 -10.73 1.63 -13.57
CA THR A 273 -11.72 2.69 -13.32
C THR A 273 -11.83 3.59 -14.53
N GLU A 274 -13.07 3.89 -14.91
CA GLU A 274 -13.35 4.88 -15.94
C GLU A 274 -13.16 6.30 -15.40
N LEU A 275 -12.43 7.10 -16.16
CA LEU A 275 -12.15 8.48 -15.81
C LEU A 275 -13.31 9.38 -16.22
N ARG A 276 -13.87 10.14 -15.28
CA ARG A 276 -14.78 11.25 -15.58
C ARG A 276 -13.97 12.53 -15.79
N LYS A 277 -13.81 12.97 -17.03
CA LYS A 277 -13.02 14.16 -17.39
C LYS A 277 -13.81 15.46 -17.26
N ASP A 278 -13.06 16.55 -17.20
CA ASP A 278 -13.55 17.93 -17.22
C ASP A 278 -14.58 18.22 -16.12
N VAL A 279 -14.29 17.73 -14.90
CA VAL A 279 -15.10 17.97 -13.71
C VAL A 279 -14.64 19.24 -12.96
N ASP A 280 -15.60 19.91 -12.35
CA ASP A 280 -15.34 21.09 -11.49
C ASP A 280 -14.69 20.68 -10.19
N VAL A 281 -15.12 19.55 -9.64
CA VAL A 281 -14.64 19.01 -8.37
C VAL A 281 -14.31 17.52 -8.53
N ALA A 282 -13.11 17.12 -8.09
CA ALA A 282 -12.74 15.73 -8.00
C ALA A 282 -12.51 15.36 -6.52
N VAL A 283 -13.22 14.34 -6.03
CA VAL A 283 -13.09 13.85 -4.64
C VAL A 283 -12.33 12.53 -4.67
N SER A 284 -11.20 12.51 -4.00
CA SER A 284 -10.26 11.39 -3.91
C SER A 284 -10.25 10.77 -2.53
N ASN A 285 -10.64 9.53 -2.39
CA ASN A 285 -10.40 8.78 -1.17
C ASN A 285 -9.06 8.04 -1.29
N VAL A 286 -8.05 8.56 -0.63
CA VAL A 286 -6.69 8.02 -0.64
C VAL A 286 -6.42 7.29 0.66
N TYR A 287 -6.76 6.09 0.81
CA TYR A 287 -6.47 5.29 1.98
C TYR A 287 -5.17 5.78 2.74
N SER A 288 -4.60 5.08 3.62
CA SER A 288 -3.53 5.44 4.56
C SER A 288 -2.21 5.96 3.97
N VAL A 289 -1.97 5.87 2.66
CA VAL A 289 -0.61 6.07 2.13
C VAL A 289 -0.15 7.53 2.15
N GLY A 290 -1.02 8.49 2.49
CA GLY A 290 -0.64 9.90 2.74
C GLY A 290 0.12 10.60 1.61
N TYR A 291 0.39 9.89 0.53
CA TYR A 291 1.04 10.41 -0.65
C TYR A 291 -0.02 10.78 -1.68
N ALA A 292 0.31 11.74 -2.47
CA ALA A 292 -0.38 12.23 -3.64
C ALA A 292 -0.81 11.13 -4.66
N GLN A 293 -1.46 10.06 -4.19
CA GLN A 293 -2.05 9.02 -5.04
C GLN A 293 -3.45 9.41 -5.51
N TYR A 294 -3.64 10.67 -5.89
CA TYR A 294 -4.86 11.20 -6.47
C TYR A 294 -4.68 11.44 -7.99
N SER A 295 -4.10 10.45 -8.66
CA SER A 295 -3.77 10.57 -10.08
C SER A 295 -4.99 10.63 -10.99
N LEU A 296 -6.08 9.94 -10.63
CA LEU A 296 -7.35 10.01 -11.36
C LEU A 296 -8.00 11.38 -11.16
N SER A 297 -8.04 11.86 -9.93
CA SER A 297 -8.55 13.19 -9.61
C SER A 297 -7.80 14.30 -10.34
N LYS A 298 -6.46 14.21 -10.43
CA LYS A 298 -5.64 15.15 -11.23
C LYS A 298 -5.98 15.12 -12.73
N GLN A 299 -6.30 13.95 -13.27
CA GLN A 299 -6.65 13.78 -14.67
C GLN A 299 -8.10 14.17 -14.96
N SER A 300 -8.97 14.09 -13.96
CA SER A 300 -10.40 14.39 -14.04
C SER A 300 -10.71 15.87 -13.97
N VAL A 301 -10.02 16.58 -13.08
CA VAL A 301 -10.32 17.98 -12.78
C VAL A 301 -10.00 18.87 -13.99
N LYS A 302 -10.90 19.79 -14.30
CA LYS A 302 -10.67 20.84 -15.29
C LYS A 302 -9.69 21.89 -14.76
N GLU A 303 -9.24 22.77 -15.62
CA GLU A 303 -8.44 23.93 -15.22
C GLU A 303 -9.23 24.81 -14.23
N ASN A 304 -8.58 25.21 -13.15
CA ASN A 304 -9.18 25.97 -12.04
C ASN A 304 -10.32 25.26 -11.27
N GLY A 305 -10.52 23.96 -11.47
CA GLY A 305 -11.38 23.16 -10.59
C GLY A 305 -10.70 22.84 -9.26
N ASP A 306 -11.39 22.13 -8.39
CA ASP A 306 -10.91 21.78 -7.06
C ASP A 306 -10.72 20.28 -6.88
N ILE A 307 -9.71 19.90 -6.10
CA ILE A 307 -9.50 18.51 -5.67
C ILE A 307 -9.75 18.43 -4.16
N VAL A 308 -10.61 17.50 -3.75
CA VAL A 308 -10.79 17.17 -2.34
C VAL A 308 -10.16 15.82 -2.07
N VAL A 309 -9.30 15.73 -1.07
CA VAL A 309 -8.64 14.49 -0.68
C VAL A 309 -9.13 14.07 0.71
N LEU A 310 -9.75 12.91 0.79
CA LEU A 310 -10.11 12.25 2.04
C LEU A 310 -8.90 11.47 2.52
N ASN A 311 -8.27 11.94 3.59
CA ASN A 311 -7.04 11.35 4.13
C ASN A 311 -7.22 10.97 5.60
N PHE A 312 -7.70 9.75 5.84
CA PHE A 312 -7.94 9.19 7.16
C PHE A 312 -6.83 8.19 7.53
N ASN A 313 -5.59 8.67 7.56
CA ASN A 313 -4.43 7.82 7.80
C ASN A 313 -4.40 7.30 9.23
N ALA A 314 -4.44 5.97 9.38
CA ALA A 314 -4.39 5.29 10.68
C ALA A 314 -3.09 5.50 11.46
N MET A 315 -2.01 5.77 10.77
CA MET A 315 -0.67 5.95 11.35
C MET A 315 -0.34 7.42 11.62
N GLY A 316 -1.30 8.35 11.38
CA GLY A 316 -0.99 9.77 11.39
C GLY A 316 -0.01 10.14 10.27
N MET A 317 1.08 10.83 10.58
CA MET A 317 2.09 11.18 9.59
C MET A 317 2.96 9.97 9.27
N LEU A 318 2.83 9.42 8.05
CA LEU A 318 3.75 8.41 7.57
C LEU A 318 5.12 9.07 7.26
N ILE A 319 6.13 8.70 8.02
CA ILE A 319 7.51 9.09 7.76
C ILE A 319 8.13 8.05 6.83
N HIS A 320 8.38 8.44 5.59
CA HIS A 320 9.13 7.60 4.67
C HIS A 320 10.63 7.91 4.81
N ARG A 321 11.38 7.00 5.43
CA ARG A 321 12.77 7.26 5.80
C ARG A 321 13.77 7.20 4.64
N THR A 322 13.33 6.88 3.43
CA THR A 322 14.15 6.95 2.21
C THR A 322 13.96 8.22 1.41
N PHE A 323 12.85 8.93 1.62
CA PHE A 323 12.48 10.09 0.82
C PHE A 323 12.01 11.26 1.68
N GLY A 324 12.11 12.46 1.11
CA GLY A 324 11.60 13.67 1.69
C GLY A 324 12.39 14.18 2.87
N ARG A 325 11.84 15.16 3.56
CA ARG A 325 12.52 15.94 4.62
C ARG A 325 13.15 15.09 5.73
N TRP A 326 12.56 13.92 6.04
CA TRP A 326 13.01 13.03 7.10
C TRP A 326 13.70 11.77 6.56
N GLY A 327 13.89 11.69 5.23
CA GLY A 327 14.52 10.55 4.58
C GLY A 327 16.03 10.56 4.72
N THR A 328 16.63 9.41 4.43
CA THR A 328 18.09 9.25 4.31
C THR A 328 18.64 10.01 3.11
N ASP A 329 17.75 10.54 2.36
CA ASP A 329 17.91 11.38 1.21
C ASP A 329 19.18 11.09 0.42
N PHE A 330 19.09 10.01 -0.35
CA PHE A 330 19.98 9.91 -1.45
C PHE A 330 21.46 9.71 -1.10
N GLY A 331 21.74 8.73 -0.26
CA GLY A 331 23.10 8.26 0.01
C GLY A 331 23.83 9.06 1.10
N GLY A 332 23.10 9.84 1.86
CA GLY A 332 23.62 10.46 3.06
C GLY A 332 23.47 9.61 4.32
N PRO A 333 24.21 9.88 5.38
CA PRO A 333 23.96 9.30 6.68
C PRO A 333 22.54 9.60 7.14
N LEU A 334 22.00 8.72 7.95
CA LEU A 334 20.64 8.58 8.49
C LEU A 334 19.85 9.84 8.81
N PHE A 335 20.53 10.89 9.19
CA PHE A 335 19.97 12.20 9.50
C PHE A 335 20.97 13.26 9.09
N ARG A 336 20.94 13.70 7.84
CA ARG A 336 21.57 14.95 7.49
C ARG A 336 20.67 16.07 7.96
N LEU A 337 20.97 16.67 9.09
CA LEU A 337 20.36 17.92 9.51
C LEU A 337 20.42 18.99 8.40
N GLY A 338 21.42 18.92 7.52
CA GLY A 338 21.53 19.81 6.35
C GLY A 338 20.52 19.51 5.23
N SER A 339 19.99 18.29 5.09
CA SER A 339 18.97 18.00 4.08
C SER A 339 17.60 18.57 4.45
N LEU A 340 17.41 18.97 5.69
CA LEU A 340 16.20 19.66 6.14
C LEU A 340 16.01 21.02 5.44
N THR A 341 17.07 21.59 4.91
CA THR A 341 17.03 22.94 4.31
C THR A 341 17.00 22.90 2.77
N ASN A 342 17.40 21.81 2.12
CA ASN A 342 17.63 21.78 0.68
C ASN A 342 16.65 20.91 -0.14
N SER A 343 15.73 20.22 0.49
CA SER A 343 14.81 19.32 -0.24
C SER A 343 13.55 19.99 -0.78
N VAL A 344 13.36 21.25 -0.52
CA VAL A 344 12.41 22.08 -1.26
C VAL A 344 13.21 22.87 -2.28
N SER A 345 13.70 22.20 -3.33
CA SER A 345 14.02 22.92 -4.54
C SER A 345 12.76 23.64 -4.96
N GLU A 346 12.80 24.94 -5.07
CA GLU A 346 11.79 25.77 -5.74
C GLU A 346 11.73 25.45 -7.25
N GLY A 347 12.32 24.33 -7.66
CA GLY A 347 12.23 23.78 -9.00
C GLY A 347 10.80 23.29 -9.24
N GLU A 348 10.19 23.82 -10.26
CA GLU A 348 8.96 23.31 -10.84
C GLU A 348 9.02 21.79 -10.87
N SER A 349 8.16 21.14 -10.08
CA SER A 349 8.00 19.70 -10.04
C SER A 349 7.90 19.18 -11.47
N ALA A 350 8.62 18.08 -11.77
CA ALA A 350 8.53 17.34 -13.03
C ALA A 350 7.12 16.79 -13.34
N THR A 351 6.15 17.08 -12.52
CA THR A 351 4.71 16.93 -12.78
C THR A 351 4.20 18.28 -13.25
N GLY A 352 3.99 18.45 -14.55
CA GLY A 352 3.38 19.66 -15.13
C GLY A 352 2.31 20.22 -14.21
N GLY A 353 2.32 21.53 -13.99
CA GLY A 353 1.64 22.25 -12.93
C GLY A 353 0.23 21.73 -12.64
N LEU A 354 -0.14 21.70 -11.38
CA LEU A 354 -1.48 21.28 -10.98
C LEU A 354 -2.51 22.19 -11.65
N LYS A 355 -3.33 21.63 -12.54
CA LYS A 355 -4.40 22.38 -13.24
C LYS A 355 -5.46 22.90 -12.26
N ALA A 356 -5.63 22.22 -11.13
CA ALA A 356 -6.59 22.59 -10.11
C ALA A 356 -6.23 23.91 -9.43
N ASN A 357 -7.25 24.66 -9.04
CA ASN A 357 -7.13 25.88 -8.24
C ASN A 357 -6.48 25.59 -6.88
N GLY A 358 -6.85 24.46 -6.25
CA GLY A 358 -6.31 24.05 -4.95
C GLY A 358 -6.66 22.62 -4.57
N ILE A 359 -6.16 22.22 -3.42
CA ILE A 359 -6.46 20.94 -2.79
C ILE A 359 -7.06 21.19 -1.41
N ILE A 360 -8.23 20.63 -1.15
CA ILE A 360 -8.85 20.60 0.17
C ILE A 360 -8.59 19.20 0.75
N VAL A 361 -7.88 19.11 1.86
CA VAL A 361 -7.62 17.83 2.55
C VAL A 361 -8.54 17.70 3.74
N VAL A 362 -9.40 16.71 3.71
CA VAL A 362 -10.27 16.33 4.83
C VAL A 362 -9.52 15.34 5.70
N ASN A 363 -9.15 15.76 6.91
CA ASN A 363 -8.48 14.92 7.89
C ASN A 363 -8.94 15.31 9.31
N PRO A 364 -9.47 14.37 10.12
CA PRO A 364 -9.88 14.66 11.49
C PRO A 364 -8.76 15.25 12.36
N TYR A 365 -7.52 14.93 12.00
CA TYR A 365 -6.31 15.42 12.67
C TYR A 365 -5.43 16.19 11.67
N PRO A 366 -5.79 17.43 11.29
CA PRO A 366 -5.06 18.19 10.30
C PRO A 366 -3.63 18.45 10.77
N HIS A 367 -2.70 18.13 9.91
CA HIS A 367 -1.28 18.30 10.16
C HIS A 367 -0.84 19.74 9.88
N SER A 368 0.26 20.13 10.53
CA SER A 368 0.91 21.41 10.28
C SER A 368 1.54 21.46 8.87
N LYS A 369 1.97 22.65 8.48
CA LYS A 369 2.68 22.96 7.22
C LYS A 369 3.84 22.00 6.86
N SER A 370 4.32 21.21 7.82
CA SER A 370 5.40 20.24 7.61
C SER A 370 5.11 19.16 6.57
N GLN A 371 3.86 18.99 6.11
CA GLN A 371 3.50 18.02 5.06
C GLN A 371 3.23 18.64 3.68
N GLU A 372 3.26 19.98 3.56
CA GLU A 372 3.00 20.66 2.27
C GLU A 372 3.92 20.18 1.15
N TRP A 373 5.17 19.83 1.46
CA TRP A 373 6.13 19.31 0.49
C TRP A 373 5.67 18.01 -0.22
N ARG A 374 4.83 17.20 0.42
CA ARG A 374 4.31 15.95 -0.16
C ARG A 374 3.27 16.19 -1.24
N TRP A 375 2.56 17.31 -1.16
CA TRP A 375 1.46 17.63 -2.05
C TRP A 375 1.90 18.38 -3.29
N GLN A 376 3.18 18.75 -3.37
CA GLN A 376 3.78 19.48 -4.49
C GLN A 376 3.07 20.80 -4.85
N THR A 377 2.36 21.38 -3.89
CA THR A 377 1.68 22.66 -4.01
C THR A 377 1.56 23.33 -2.67
N LYS A 378 1.61 24.67 -2.65
CA LYS A 378 1.32 25.51 -1.48
C LYS A 378 -0.17 25.84 -1.36
N LYS A 379 -0.98 25.45 -2.34
CA LYS A 379 -2.43 25.72 -2.38
C LYS A 379 -3.23 24.62 -1.68
N ILE A 380 -2.91 24.34 -0.42
CA ILE A 380 -3.57 23.30 0.37
C ILE A 380 -4.38 23.95 1.49
N GLN A 381 -5.61 23.50 1.63
CA GLN A 381 -6.49 23.85 2.75
C GLN A 381 -6.82 22.59 3.54
N TRP A 382 -6.55 22.60 4.84
CA TRP A 382 -6.86 21.50 5.74
C TRP A 382 -8.18 21.76 6.45
N VAL A 383 -9.07 20.79 6.43
CA VAL A 383 -10.34 20.81 7.15
C VAL A 383 -10.54 19.52 7.92
N LYS A 384 -11.30 19.57 9.04
CA LYS A 384 -11.51 18.39 9.88
C LYS A 384 -12.64 17.49 9.39
N THR A 385 -13.62 18.05 8.69
CA THR A 385 -14.86 17.36 8.33
C THR A 385 -15.20 17.56 6.86
N TRP A 386 -16.03 16.65 6.33
CA TRP A 386 -16.61 16.81 4.99
C TRP A 386 -17.44 18.10 4.87
N ASN A 387 -18.26 18.41 5.88
CA ASN A 387 -19.10 19.64 5.85
C ASN A 387 -18.26 20.90 5.68
N ALA A 388 -17.13 20.99 6.39
CA ALA A 388 -16.22 22.14 6.22
C ALA A 388 -15.56 22.18 4.83
N ALA A 389 -15.37 21.03 4.17
CA ALA A 389 -14.92 20.98 2.79
C ALA A 389 -16.04 21.43 1.84
N LEU A 390 -17.26 20.96 2.06
CA LEU A 390 -18.44 21.32 1.25
C LEU A 390 -18.74 22.81 1.32
N GLU A 391 -18.66 23.45 2.50
CA GLU A 391 -18.81 24.89 2.66
C GLU A 391 -17.86 25.68 1.74
N LYS A 392 -16.58 25.28 1.70
CA LYS A 392 -15.58 25.90 0.82
C LYS A 392 -15.85 25.66 -0.66
N LEU A 393 -16.40 24.52 -1.01
CA LEU A 393 -16.77 24.21 -2.38
C LEU A 393 -17.98 25.04 -2.83
N THR A 394 -19.01 25.17 -1.98
CA THR A 394 -20.23 25.93 -2.30
C THR A 394 -19.98 27.45 -2.41
N GLU A 395 -18.92 27.97 -1.80
CA GLU A 395 -18.48 29.38 -2.02
C GLU A 395 -18.01 29.63 -3.47
N ARG A 396 -17.58 28.58 -4.19
CA ARG A 396 -16.95 28.70 -5.52
C ARG A 396 -17.73 28.02 -6.64
N HIS A 397 -18.58 27.08 -6.29
CA HIS A 397 -19.31 26.24 -7.25
C HIS A 397 -20.82 26.35 -7.02
N GLY A 398 -21.57 26.62 -8.09
CA GLY A 398 -23.02 26.79 -8.09
C GLY A 398 -23.76 25.61 -8.73
N GLU A 399 -24.96 25.90 -9.23
CA GLU A 399 -25.81 24.96 -9.97
C GLU A 399 -25.06 24.34 -11.17
N GLY A 400 -25.30 23.06 -11.44
CA GLY A 400 -24.68 22.34 -12.57
C GLY A 400 -23.23 21.91 -12.35
N THR A 401 -22.67 22.12 -11.16
CA THR A 401 -21.30 21.69 -10.82
C THR A 401 -21.12 20.19 -11.05
N LYS A 402 -20.14 19.82 -11.85
CA LYS A 402 -19.79 18.42 -12.15
C LYS A 402 -18.79 17.87 -11.13
N VAL A 403 -19.14 16.77 -10.47
CA VAL A 403 -18.31 16.13 -9.43
C VAL A 403 -17.99 14.69 -9.78
N ALA A 404 -16.72 14.31 -9.75
CA ALA A 404 -16.29 12.91 -9.76
C ALA A 404 -15.84 12.49 -8.36
N ILE A 405 -16.37 11.38 -7.85
CA ILE A 405 -15.93 10.75 -6.60
C ILE A 405 -15.18 9.48 -6.93
N TYR A 406 -13.92 9.37 -6.52
CA TYR A 406 -13.09 8.16 -6.60
C TYR A 406 -13.02 7.51 -5.21
N PRO A 407 -13.91 6.54 -4.90
CA PRO A 407 -14.14 6.06 -3.54
C PRO A 407 -12.98 5.23 -2.97
N THR A 408 -12.06 4.77 -3.81
CA THR A 408 -10.89 3.96 -3.43
C THR A 408 -9.69 4.33 -4.30
N GLU A 409 -9.41 5.62 -4.49
CA GLU A 409 -8.37 6.09 -5.43
C GLU A 409 -6.97 5.57 -5.09
N GLY A 410 -6.74 5.15 -3.86
CA GLY A 410 -5.53 4.43 -3.47
C GLY A 410 -5.26 3.21 -4.38
N HIS A 411 -6.30 2.46 -4.75
CA HIS A 411 -6.25 1.27 -5.62
C HIS A 411 -6.61 1.58 -7.07
N GLN A 412 -7.54 2.51 -7.29
CA GLN A 412 -8.09 2.81 -8.60
C GLN A 412 -7.04 3.34 -9.59
N ARG A 413 -7.07 2.83 -10.81
CA ARG A 413 -6.23 3.28 -11.92
C ARG A 413 -7.02 3.18 -13.22
N THR A 414 -6.62 3.93 -14.23
CA THR A 414 -7.16 3.72 -15.59
C THR A 414 -6.70 2.36 -16.15
N LYS A 415 -7.45 1.82 -17.12
CA LYS A 415 -7.06 0.59 -17.83
C LYS A 415 -5.65 0.66 -18.42
N GLU A 416 -5.25 1.84 -18.93
CA GLU A 416 -3.92 2.07 -19.47
C GLU A 416 -2.83 1.99 -18.40
N GLN A 417 -3.09 2.55 -17.22
CA GLN A 417 -2.16 2.50 -16.09
C GLN A 417 -2.00 1.10 -15.51
N LEU A 418 -3.02 0.24 -15.65
CA LEU A 418 -3.01 -1.14 -15.18
C LEU A 418 -2.55 -2.15 -16.24
N ARG A 419 -2.30 -1.71 -17.47
CA ARG A 419 -1.80 -2.60 -18.53
C ARG A 419 -0.43 -3.14 -18.15
N ILE A 420 -0.36 -4.44 -17.95
CA ILE A 420 0.89 -5.14 -17.67
C ILE A 420 1.84 -4.99 -18.86
N LYS A 421 3.08 -4.60 -18.56
CA LYS A 421 4.16 -4.36 -19.52
C LYS A 421 5.31 -5.32 -19.23
#